data_affac34227f3ad988d8fbca5a224ce32
#
_entry.id   affac34227f3ad988d8fbca5a224ce32
#
_cell.length_a   1.000
_cell.length_b   1.000
_cell.length_c   1.000
_cell.angle_alpha   90.00
_cell.angle_beta   90.00
_cell.angle_gamma   90.00
#
_symmetry.space_group_name_H-M   'P 1'
#
loop_
_entity.id
_entity.type
_entity.pdbx_description
1 polymer ?
#
loop_
_entity_poly.entity_id
_entity_poly.type
_entity_poly.pdbx_seq_one_letter_code
_entity_poly.pdbx_strand_id
1 'polypeptide(L)'
;MKIRRIFEMIPSTLENKKKRIVIKDIEDKNWKRTSDYLDEFEYLISSGIALKVKAISKPSYPLVENSGKNLLKLYLNDVGILSSIYYRNNITAIMSDINSINLGTVYETVVAQELKAHGYGLYYYDNKKNGEVDFLIDNADNLSNIPIEVKSGKDYTVHSALTRFISNDEYNIKKAYVLSNEQNVYAEKGITYIPIYYVMFFNNISNVVAQFKD
;
A
#
# COMPACT_ATOMS: atom_id res chain seq x y z
N MET A 1 -16.38 9.25 19.45
CA MET A 1 -16.88 9.93 18.22
C MET A 1 -15.78 10.09 17.16
N LYS A 2 -14.54 10.46 17.47
CA LYS A 2 -13.44 10.66 16.51
C LYS A 2 -12.99 9.37 15.81
N ILE A 3 -12.78 8.27 16.55
CA ILE A 3 -12.38 6.95 15.99
C ILE A 3 -13.33 6.51 14.87
N ARG A 4 -14.66 6.57 15.12
CA ARG A 4 -15.65 6.21 14.11
C ARG A 4 -15.52 7.08 12.85
N ARG A 5 -15.32 8.39 13.01
CA ARG A 5 -15.17 9.31 11.88
C ARG A 5 -13.90 9.00 11.06
N ILE A 6 -12.78 8.73 11.75
CA ILE A 6 -11.54 8.31 11.07
C ILE A 6 -11.76 7.01 10.29
N PHE A 7 -12.40 6.01 10.90
CA PHE A 7 -12.72 4.74 10.25
C PHE A 7 -13.57 4.95 8.99
N GLU A 8 -14.65 5.73 9.08
CA GLU A 8 -15.56 6.03 7.97
C GLU A 8 -14.88 6.81 6.83
N MET A 9 -13.77 7.52 7.12
CA MET A 9 -13.00 8.29 6.15
C MET A 9 -11.93 7.49 5.43
N ILE A 10 -11.46 6.36 5.98
CA ILE A 10 -10.37 5.57 5.38
C ILE A 10 -10.65 5.31 3.89
N PRO A 11 -11.82 4.80 3.48
CA PRO A 11 -12.10 4.54 2.08
C PRO A 11 -11.96 5.78 1.19
N SER A 12 -12.60 6.89 1.57
CA SER A 12 -12.60 8.13 0.77
C SER A 12 -11.20 8.78 0.70
N THR A 13 -10.36 8.63 1.75
CA THR A 13 -8.99 9.15 1.71
C THR A 13 -8.12 8.40 0.72
N LEU A 14 -8.36 7.11 0.52
CA LEU A 14 -7.63 6.28 -0.44
C LEU A 14 -7.99 6.59 -1.91
N GLU A 15 -9.17 7.15 -2.16
CA GLU A 15 -9.57 7.63 -3.50
C GLU A 15 -8.98 9.00 -3.85
N ASN A 16 -8.55 9.77 -2.85
CA ASN A 16 -7.93 11.06 -3.09
C ASN A 16 -6.57 10.93 -3.77
N LYS A 17 -6.23 11.91 -4.63
CA LYS A 17 -4.93 11.94 -5.35
C LYS A 17 -3.70 11.73 -4.45
N LYS A 18 -3.78 12.08 -3.17
CA LYS A 18 -2.69 11.93 -2.20
C LYS A 18 -2.83 10.72 -1.28
N LYS A 19 -3.93 9.99 -1.35
CA LYS A 19 -4.21 8.74 -0.61
C LYS A 19 -3.76 8.75 0.87
N ARG A 20 -3.77 9.90 1.54
CA ARG A 20 -3.30 10.06 2.92
C ARG A 20 -4.32 10.81 3.77
N ILE A 21 -4.32 10.54 5.06
CA ILE A 21 -5.22 11.20 5.99
C ILE A 21 -4.91 12.69 6.06
N VAL A 22 -5.92 13.50 5.88
CA VAL A 22 -5.87 14.96 6.01
C VAL A 22 -6.69 15.35 7.24
N ILE A 23 -6.05 15.99 8.21
CA ILE A 23 -6.66 16.33 9.51
C ILE A 23 -7.91 17.19 9.38
N LYS A 24 -7.96 18.09 8.41
CA LYS A 24 -9.14 18.92 8.12
C LYS A 24 -10.41 18.10 7.84
N ASP A 25 -10.24 16.91 7.31
CA ASP A 25 -11.36 16.04 6.99
C ASP A 25 -11.91 15.34 8.25
N ILE A 26 -11.07 15.21 9.32
CA ILE A 26 -11.49 14.64 10.60
C ILE A 26 -12.31 15.65 11.39
N GLU A 27 -11.83 16.87 11.54
CA GLU A 27 -12.52 17.98 12.21
C GLU A 27 -12.24 19.27 11.45
N ASP A 28 -13.26 20.11 11.32
CA ASP A 28 -13.14 21.43 10.67
C ASP A 28 -12.40 22.44 11.60
N LYS A 29 -11.19 22.08 12.02
CA LYS A 29 -10.33 22.85 12.90
C LYS A 29 -8.92 22.97 12.33
N ASN A 30 -8.64 24.12 11.74
CA ASN A 30 -7.37 24.39 11.04
C ASN A 30 -6.10 24.36 11.92
N TRP A 31 -6.23 24.34 13.24
CA TRP A 31 -5.11 24.35 14.21
C TRP A 31 -4.73 22.96 14.74
N LYS A 32 -5.51 21.91 14.44
CA LYS A 32 -5.21 20.54 14.83
C LYS A 32 -4.12 19.91 13.94
N ARG A 33 -3.28 19.07 14.55
CA ARG A 33 -2.19 18.32 13.89
C ARG A 33 -2.46 16.83 13.94
N THR A 34 -1.75 16.05 13.11
CA THR A 34 -1.81 14.58 13.12
C THR A 34 -1.50 14.01 14.51
N SER A 35 -0.60 14.66 15.26
CA SER A 35 -0.27 14.30 16.64
C SER A 35 -1.45 14.32 17.61
N ASP A 36 -2.48 15.11 17.33
CA ASP A 36 -3.66 15.27 18.21
C ASP A 36 -4.67 14.11 18.05
N TYR A 37 -4.38 13.16 17.16
CA TYR A 37 -5.21 11.99 16.83
C TYR A 37 -4.42 10.68 16.89
N LEU A 38 -3.23 10.69 17.52
CA LEU A 38 -2.37 9.50 17.60
C LEU A 38 -3.06 8.36 18.33
N ASP A 39 -3.78 8.64 19.40
CA ASP A 39 -4.49 7.62 20.19
C ASP A 39 -5.59 6.94 19.36
N GLU A 40 -6.34 7.72 18.58
CA GLU A 40 -7.38 7.20 17.70
C GLU A 40 -6.80 6.35 16.56
N PHE A 41 -5.68 6.78 15.98
CA PHE A 41 -4.98 6.00 14.96
C PHE A 41 -4.40 4.71 15.53
N GLU A 42 -3.70 4.80 16.66
CA GLU A 42 -3.12 3.60 17.33
C GLU A 42 -4.20 2.64 17.80
N TYR A 43 -5.38 3.13 18.21
CA TYR A 43 -6.52 2.27 18.52
C TYR A 43 -6.98 1.45 17.29
N LEU A 44 -7.18 2.11 16.13
CA LEU A 44 -7.59 1.43 14.90
C LEU A 44 -6.53 0.43 14.40
N ILE A 45 -5.25 0.75 14.57
CA ILE A 45 -4.14 -0.09 14.14
C ILE A 45 -3.95 -1.27 15.11
N SER A 46 -3.91 -1.01 16.41
CA SER A 46 -3.67 -2.06 17.43
C SER A 46 -4.84 -3.02 17.56
N SER A 47 -6.07 -2.56 17.30
CA SER A 47 -7.26 -3.42 17.23
C SER A 47 -7.32 -4.28 15.95
N GLY A 48 -6.37 -4.10 15.02
CA GLY A 48 -6.36 -4.84 13.76
C GLY A 48 -7.41 -4.40 12.73
N ILE A 49 -8.10 -3.29 12.97
CA ILE A 49 -9.11 -2.76 12.02
C ILE A 49 -8.45 -2.08 10.83
N ALA A 50 -7.34 -1.37 11.07
CA ALA A 50 -6.63 -0.64 10.03
C ALA A 50 -5.17 -1.06 9.92
N LEU A 51 -4.66 -1.02 8.69
CA LEU A 51 -3.25 -1.24 8.36
C LEU A 51 -2.56 0.11 8.14
N LYS A 52 -1.47 0.32 8.87
CA LYS A 52 -0.63 1.52 8.76
C LYS A 52 0.44 1.34 7.71
N VAL A 53 0.46 2.21 6.70
CA VAL A 53 1.49 2.26 5.67
C VAL A 53 2.26 3.56 5.78
N LYS A 54 3.58 3.48 6.02
CA LYS A 54 4.45 4.62 6.31
C LYS A 54 5.11 5.17 5.04
N ALA A 55 5.23 6.48 4.94
CA ALA A 55 5.89 7.14 3.83
C ALA A 55 7.42 7.03 3.92
N ILE A 56 8.04 6.67 2.80
CA ILE A 56 9.49 6.69 2.59
C ILE A 56 9.80 7.69 1.47
N SER A 57 10.77 8.58 1.67
CA SER A 57 11.19 9.53 0.64
C SER A 57 12.56 9.22 0.04
N LYS A 58 13.40 8.52 0.78
CA LYS A 58 14.70 7.99 0.34
C LYS A 58 14.75 6.53 0.75
N PRO A 59 14.43 5.61 -0.16
CA PRO A 59 14.45 4.19 0.16
C PRO A 59 15.90 3.71 0.31
N SER A 60 16.18 3.09 1.43
CA SER A 60 17.38 2.29 1.65
C SER A 60 17.02 1.12 2.56
N TYR A 61 17.71 0.02 2.42
CA TYR A 61 17.53 -1.15 3.27
C TYR A 61 18.22 -0.94 4.63
N PRO A 62 17.57 -1.27 5.77
CA PRO A 62 16.15 -1.62 5.91
C PRO A 62 15.23 -0.38 5.91
N LEU A 63 14.02 -0.51 5.38
CA LEU A 63 13.07 0.60 5.24
C LEU A 63 12.65 1.22 6.58
N VAL A 64 12.68 0.44 7.66
CA VAL A 64 12.29 0.91 9.00
C VAL A 64 13.10 2.12 9.46
N GLU A 65 14.38 2.21 9.10
CA GLU A 65 15.26 3.32 9.49
C GLU A 65 14.91 4.65 8.83
N ASN A 66 14.24 4.59 7.67
CA ASN A 66 13.92 5.76 6.85
C ASN A 66 12.46 6.22 6.95
N SER A 67 11.69 5.64 7.87
CA SER A 67 10.27 5.92 8.05
C SER A 67 9.97 7.18 8.88
N GLY A 68 10.79 8.23 8.76
CA GLY A 68 10.73 9.44 9.60
C GLY A 68 9.65 10.47 9.24
N LYS A 69 8.86 10.27 8.21
CA LYS A 69 7.78 11.20 7.86
C LYS A 69 6.49 10.87 8.59
N ASN A 70 5.86 11.88 9.19
CA ASN A 70 4.51 11.80 9.77
C ASN A 70 3.40 11.69 8.70
N LEU A 71 3.71 11.13 7.54
CA LEU A 71 2.76 10.88 6.47
C LEU A 71 2.30 9.44 6.54
N LEU A 72 1.01 9.26 6.65
CA LEU A 72 0.36 8.00 6.96
C LEU A 72 -0.75 7.75 5.96
N LYS A 73 -0.73 6.57 5.33
CA LYS A 73 -1.91 5.96 4.71
C LYS A 73 -2.48 4.93 5.66
N LEU A 74 -3.80 4.83 5.70
CA LEU A 74 -4.50 3.74 6.36
C LEU A 74 -5.31 2.96 5.34
N TYR A 75 -5.13 1.64 5.33
CA TYR A 75 -6.01 0.70 4.64
C TYR A 75 -6.86 -0.03 5.67
N LEU A 76 -8.05 -0.49 5.29
CA LEU A 76 -8.79 -1.42 6.13
C LEU A 76 -8.14 -2.81 6.06
N ASN A 77 -8.07 -3.51 7.19
CA ASN A 77 -7.46 -4.84 7.26
C ASN A 77 -8.39 -5.96 6.74
N ASP A 78 -9.50 -5.59 6.14
CA ASP A 78 -10.44 -6.51 5.50
C ASP A 78 -11.07 -5.83 4.28
N VAL A 79 -10.77 -6.35 3.10
CA VAL A 79 -11.32 -5.86 1.85
C VAL A 79 -12.84 -6.05 1.76
N GLY A 80 -13.40 -7.01 2.48
CA GLY A 80 -14.84 -7.20 2.59
C GLY A 80 -15.53 -6.03 3.31
N ILE A 81 -14.90 -5.50 4.38
CA ILE A 81 -15.38 -4.28 5.06
C ILE A 81 -15.32 -3.10 4.09
N LEU A 82 -14.21 -2.89 3.38
CA LEU A 82 -14.08 -1.83 2.38
C LEU A 82 -15.18 -1.94 1.32
N SER A 83 -15.37 -3.13 0.77
CA SER A 83 -16.34 -3.40 -0.28
C SER A 83 -17.77 -3.19 0.21
N SER A 84 -18.08 -3.54 1.47
CA SER A 84 -19.39 -3.31 2.05
C SER A 84 -19.71 -1.81 2.23
N ILE A 85 -18.71 -0.99 2.55
CA ILE A 85 -18.87 0.47 2.67
C ILE A 85 -19.13 1.10 1.30
N TYR A 86 -18.37 0.70 0.27
CA TYR A 86 -18.50 1.30 -1.05
C TYR A 86 -19.71 0.84 -1.85
N TYR A 87 -19.96 -0.47 -1.81
CA TYR A 87 -20.87 -1.08 -2.78
C TYR A 87 -22.13 -1.65 -2.14
N ARG A 88 -22.21 -1.64 -0.82
CA ARG A 88 -23.35 -2.11 0.01
C ARG A 88 -24.00 -3.39 -0.52
N ASN A 89 -24.90 -3.25 -1.52
CA ASN A 89 -25.67 -4.37 -2.08
C ASN A 89 -25.19 -4.81 -3.48
N ASN A 90 -24.09 -4.25 -4.01
CA ASN A 90 -23.65 -4.53 -5.36
C ASN A 90 -22.29 -5.27 -5.41
N ILE A 91 -22.18 -6.35 -4.63
CA ILE A 91 -20.99 -7.21 -4.61
C ILE A 91 -20.70 -7.79 -6.01
N THR A 92 -21.75 -8.06 -6.80
CA THR A 92 -21.63 -8.57 -8.17
C THR A 92 -20.78 -7.65 -9.05
N ALA A 93 -20.86 -6.35 -8.86
CA ALA A 93 -20.08 -5.38 -9.64
C ALA A 93 -18.57 -5.50 -9.37
N ILE A 94 -18.18 -5.79 -8.12
CA ILE A 94 -16.78 -6.02 -7.74
C ILE A 94 -16.28 -7.36 -8.31
N MET A 95 -17.08 -8.42 -8.13
CA MET A 95 -16.72 -9.77 -8.57
C MET A 95 -16.63 -9.89 -10.09
N SER A 96 -17.34 -9.04 -10.82
CA SER A 96 -17.36 -9.03 -12.29
C SER A 96 -16.34 -8.07 -12.89
N ASP A 97 -15.52 -7.39 -12.08
CA ASP A 97 -14.50 -6.40 -12.51
C ASP A 97 -15.06 -5.42 -13.56
N ILE A 98 -16.23 -4.85 -13.27
CA ILE A 98 -16.94 -3.96 -14.21
C ILE A 98 -16.12 -2.68 -14.39
N ASN A 99 -15.70 -2.40 -15.61
CA ASN A 99 -14.83 -1.25 -15.99
C ASN A 99 -15.35 0.15 -15.55
N SER A 100 -16.61 0.27 -15.16
CA SER A 100 -17.21 1.51 -14.66
C SER A 100 -16.92 1.78 -13.18
N ILE A 101 -16.29 0.84 -12.46
CA ILE A 101 -16.00 0.96 -11.03
C ILE A 101 -14.50 1.14 -10.86
N ASN A 102 -14.11 2.14 -10.06
CA ASN A 102 -12.72 2.32 -9.67
C ASN A 102 -12.33 1.29 -8.61
N LEU A 103 -11.76 0.17 -9.03
CA LEU A 103 -11.28 -0.90 -8.15
C LEU A 103 -9.86 -0.66 -7.60
N GLY A 104 -9.21 0.45 -7.92
CA GLY A 104 -7.84 0.74 -7.49
C GLY A 104 -7.64 0.60 -5.99
N THR A 105 -8.51 1.23 -5.21
CA THR A 105 -8.46 1.15 -3.74
C THR A 105 -8.71 -0.27 -3.21
N VAL A 106 -9.60 -1.03 -3.86
CA VAL A 106 -9.89 -2.44 -3.51
C VAL A 106 -8.63 -3.28 -3.74
N TYR A 107 -7.98 -3.15 -4.90
CA TYR A 107 -6.76 -3.87 -5.25
C TYR A 107 -5.61 -3.53 -4.31
N GLU A 108 -5.39 -2.25 -4.04
CA GLU A 108 -4.36 -1.81 -3.08
C GLU A 108 -4.64 -2.34 -1.67
N THR A 109 -5.91 -2.40 -1.24
CA THR A 109 -6.28 -2.94 0.08
C THR A 109 -5.97 -4.44 0.18
N VAL A 110 -6.28 -5.22 -0.88
CA VAL A 110 -5.91 -6.65 -0.95
C VAL A 110 -4.39 -6.82 -0.84
N VAL A 111 -3.62 -6.03 -1.60
CA VAL A 111 -2.16 -6.11 -1.55
C VAL A 111 -1.62 -5.73 -0.18
N ALA A 112 -2.13 -4.67 0.45
CA ALA A 112 -1.73 -4.28 1.81
C ALA A 112 -2.02 -5.40 2.83
N GLN A 113 -3.20 -6.02 2.73
CA GLN A 113 -3.64 -7.12 3.60
C GLN A 113 -2.72 -8.34 3.46
N GLU A 114 -2.45 -8.78 2.22
CA GLU A 114 -1.59 -9.93 1.95
C GLU A 114 -0.14 -9.69 2.39
N LEU A 115 0.44 -8.55 2.03
CA LEU A 115 1.80 -8.20 2.48
C LEU A 115 1.90 -8.20 4.01
N LYS A 116 0.89 -7.66 4.71
CA LYS A 116 0.85 -7.68 6.17
C LYS A 116 0.72 -9.08 6.74
N ALA A 117 -0.12 -9.93 6.15
CA ALA A 117 -0.32 -11.33 6.54
C ALA A 117 0.99 -12.15 6.39
N HIS A 118 1.81 -11.81 5.39
CA HIS A 118 3.13 -12.43 5.17
C HIS A 118 4.26 -11.81 6.03
N GLY A 119 3.93 -10.93 6.98
CA GLY A 119 4.89 -10.38 7.94
C GLY A 119 5.70 -9.18 7.44
N TYR A 120 5.38 -8.62 6.27
CA TYR A 120 6.06 -7.43 5.79
C TYR A 120 5.70 -6.17 6.59
N GLY A 121 6.68 -5.28 6.80
CA GLY A 121 6.43 -3.90 7.13
C GLY A 121 5.81 -3.19 5.92
N LEU A 122 4.77 -2.39 6.14
CA LEU A 122 4.09 -1.69 5.05
C LEU A 122 4.65 -0.29 4.88
N TYR A 123 5.22 -0.02 3.72
CA TYR A 123 5.78 1.26 3.33
C TYR A 123 5.33 1.64 1.93
N TYR A 124 5.33 2.95 1.62
CA TYR A 124 5.10 3.47 0.28
C TYR A 124 6.11 4.58 -0.03
N TYR A 125 6.41 4.77 -1.31
CA TYR A 125 7.28 5.87 -1.71
C TYR A 125 6.45 7.13 -1.95
N ASP A 126 6.87 8.26 -1.36
CA ASP A 126 6.27 9.57 -1.60
C ASP A 126 7.36 10.63 -1.76
N ASN A 127 7.50 11.12 -2.99
CA ASN A 127 8.44 12.17 -3.33
C ASN A 127 7.77 13.20 -4.22
N LYS A 128 7.86 14.49 -3.84
CA LYS A 128 7.21 15.59 -4.58
C LYS A 128 7.63 15.67 -6.05
N LYS A 129 8.88 15.32 -6.38
CA LYS A 129 9.46 15.40 -7.72
C LYS A 129 9.20 14.14 -8.54
N ASN A 130 9.34 12.99 -7.91
CA ASN A 130 9.36 11.69 -8.60
C ASN A 130 8.01 10.97 -8.57
N GLY A 131 7.08 11.43 -7.73
CA GLY A 131 5.76 10.82 -7.61
C GLY A 131 5.65 9.80 -6.48
N GLU A 132 4.67 8.93 -6.56
CA GLU A 132 4.33 7.93 -5.54
C GLU A 132 4.41 6.52 -6.14
N VAL A 133 4.92 5.54 -5.35
CA VAL A 133 4.85 4.11 -5.63
C VAL A 133 4.05 3.47 -4.49
N ASP A 134 3.09 2.63 -4.83
CA ASP A 134 2.05 2.17 -3.91
C ASP A 134 2.61 1.43 -2.70
N PHE A 135 3.57 0.49 -2.89
CA PHE A 135 4.22 -0.21 -1.80
C PHE A 135 5.72 -0.36 -2.00
N LEU A 136 6.43 -0.42 -0.87
CA LEU A 136 7.82 -0.83 -0.78
C LEU A 136 7.93 -1.95 0.25
N ILE A 137 8.69 -3.00 -0.05
CA ILE A 137 9.02 -4.06 0.90
C ILE A 137 10.53 -4.28 0.95
N ASP A 138 11.02 -4.75 2.09
CA ASP A 138 12.41 -5.15 2.25
C ASP A 138 12.67 -6.51 1.59
N ASN A 139 13.82 -6.62 0.92
CA ASN A 139 14.35 -7.89 0.44
C ASN A 139 15.65 -8.20 1.18
N ALA A 140 15.57 -9.09 2.14
CA ALA A 140 16.70 -9.48 2.99
C ALA A 140 17.80 -10.25 2.22
N ASP A 141 17.43 -10.99 1.16
CA ASP A 141 18.38 -11.85 0.44
C ASP A 141 19.50 -11.05 -0.23
N ASN A 142 19.20 -9.85 -0.70
CA ASN A 142 20.17 -9.00 -1.38
C ASN A 142 20.25 -7.57 -0.82
N LEU A 143 19.76 -7.36 0.40
CA LEU A 143 19.79 -6.10 1.16
C LEU A 143 19.31 -4.90 0.30
N SER A 144 18.18 -5.09 -0.35
CA SER A 144 17.57 -4.09 -1.25
C SER A 144 16.09 -3.91 -0.95
N ASN A 145 15.45 -2.98 -1.65
CA ASN A 145 14.02 -2.79 -1.58
C ASN A 145 13.34 -3.22 -2.87
N ILE A 146 12.11 -3.70 -2.76
CA ILE A 146 11.27 -4.07 -3.90
C ILE A 146 10.10 -3.08 -3.96
N PRO A 147 10.02 -2.22 -4.97
CA PRO A 147 8.85 -1.40 -5.24
C PRO A 147 7.75 -2.24 -5.91
N ILE A 148 6.52 -1.98 -5.51
CA ILE A 148 5.32 -2.64 -6.02
C ILE A 148 4.32 -1.56 -6.40
N GLU A 149 3.87 -1.59 -7.65
CA GLU A 149 2.80 -0.76 -8.17
C GLU A 149 1.56 -1.62 -8.38
N VAL A 150 0.39 -1.10 -8.04
CA VAL A 150 -0.90 -1.82 -8.15
C VAL A 150 -1.78 -1.15 -9.18
N LYS A 151 -2.31 -1.89 -10.13
CA LYS A 151 -3.14 -1.40 -11.23
C LYS A 151 -4.41 -2.22 -11.36
N SER A 152 -5.57 -1.57 -11.31
CA SER A 152 -6.88 -2.21 -11.50
C SER A 152 -7.45 -2.06 -12.91
N GLY A 153 -6.79 -1.30 -13.79
CA GLY A 153 -7.29 -0.99 -15.13
C GLY A 153 -6.44 -1.58 -16.24
N LYS A 154 -6.87 -1.36 -17.50
CA LYS A 154 -6.17 -1.81 -18.70
C LYS A 154 -4.83 -1.10 -18.93
N ASP A 155 -4.66 0.11 -18.38
CA ASP A 155 -3.42 0.91 -18.55
C ASP A 155 -2.35 0.52 -17.50
N TYR A 156 -2.23 -0.75 -17.19
CA TYR A 156 -1.31 -1.24 -16.15
C TYR A 156 0.18 -1.05 -16.53
N THR A 157 0.49 -0.83 -17.80
CA THR A 157 1.85 -0.52 -18.27
C THR A 157 2.23 0.96 -18.07
N VAL A 158 1.27 1.82 -17.67
CA VAL A 158 1.51 3.25 -17.40
C VAL A 158 1.83 3.47 -15.92
N HIS A 159 3.11 3.53 -15.58
CA HIS A 159 3.61 3.69 -14.21
C HIS A 159 4.85 4.59 -14.15
N SER A 160 4.72 5.82 -14.59
CA SER A 160 5.83 6.77 -14.71
C SER A 160 6.59 7.02 -13.39
N ALA A 161 5.95 6.95 -12.25
CA ALA A 161 6.60 7.09 -10.94
C ALA A 161 7.49 5.88 -10.63
N LEU A 162 7.00 4.65 -10.85
CA LEU A 162 7.79 3.43 -10.70
C LEU A 162 9.00 3.45 -11.64
N THR A 163 8.81 3.83 -12.90
CA THR A 163 9.92 3.92 -13.88
C THR A 163 10.99 4.89 -13.40
N ARG A 164 10.63 6.09 -12.94
CA ARG A 164 11.59 7.04 -12.35
C ARG A 164 12.26 6.50 -11.09
N PHE A 165 11.52 5.78 -10.28
CA PHE A 165 12.03 5.18 -9.05
C PHE A 165 13.12 4.15 -9.33
N ILE A 166 12.89 3.20 -10.24
CA ILE A 166 13.87 2.15 -10.58
C ILE A 166 15.06 2.68 -11.36
N SER A 167 14.91 3.79 -12.08
CA SER A 167 15.99 4.43 -12.83
C SER A 167 16.94 5.25 -11.94
N ASN A 168 16.69 5.35 -10.64
CA ASN A 168 17.57 6.04 -9.72
C ASN A 168 18.59 5.06 -9.13
N ASP A 169 19.84 5.16 -9.59
CA ASP A 169 20.94 4.29 -9.18
C ASP A 169 21.22 4.30 -7.68
N GLU A 170 20.91 5.42 -6.98
CA GLU A 170 21.08 5.52 -5.53
C GLU A 170 20.18 4.56 -4.75
N TYR A 171 19.08 4.09 -5.34
CA TYR A 171 18.11 3.22 -4.65
C TYR A 171 18.44 1.73 -4.73
N ASN A 172 19.41 1.36 -5.57
CA ASN A 172 19.90 -0.02 -5.73
C ASN A 172 18.78 -1.06 -5.93
N ILE A 173 17.79 -0.74 -6.77
CA ILE A 173 16.63 -1.60 -7.02
C ILE A 173 17.04 -2.76 -7.93
N LYS A 174 16.82 -4.00 -7.46
CA LYS A 174 17.13 -5.24 -8.19
C LYS A 174 15.91 -5.89 -8.82
N LYS A 175 14.73 -5.67 -8.22
CA LYS A 175 13.45 -6.21 -8.67
C LYS A 175 12.37 -5.17 -8.46
N ALA A 176 11.41 -5.11 -9.36
CA ALA A 176 10.22 -4.29 -9.26
C ALA A 176 9.01 -5.07 -9.78
N TYR A 177 7.84 -4.85 -9.20
CA TYR A 177 6.62 -5.54 -9.63
C TYR A 177 5.52 -4.54 -9.97
N VAL A 178 4.74 -4.90 -10.99
CA VAL A 178 3.43 -4.35 -11.26
C VAL A 178 2.40 -5.47 -11.08
N LEU A 179 1.51 -5.30 -10.13
CA LEU A 179 0.39 -6.20 -9.85
C LEU A 179 -0.85 -5.66 -10.57
N SER A 180 -1.47 -6.48 -11.40
CA SER A 180 -2.63 -6.05 -12.20
C SER A 180 -3.66 -7.17 -12.40
N ASN A 181 -4.74 -6.85 -13.09
CA ASN A 181 -5.77 -7.82 -13.47
C ASN A 181 -5.38 -8.66 -14.71
N GLU A 182 -4.20 -8.42 -15.31
CA GLU A 182 -3.69 -9.23 -16.40
C GLU A 182 -3.33 -10.65 -15.95
N GLN A 183 -3.53 -11.61 -16.82
CA GLN A 183 -3.28 -13.02 -16.49
C GLN A 183 -1.87 -13.50 -16.83
N ASN A 184 -1.17 -12.75 -17.69
CA ASN A 184 0.16 -13.13 -18.16
C ASN A 184 1.26 -12.64 -17.22
N VAL A 185 2.24 -13.50 -17.00
CA VAL A 185 3.48 -13.14 -16.29
C VAL A 185 4.56 -12.86 -17.32
N TYR A 186 5.14 -11.65 -17.27
CA TYR A 186 6.26 -11.29 -18.14
C TYR A 186 7.15 -10.24 -17.47
N ALA A 187 8.36 -10.04 -18.00
CA ALA A 187 9.29 -9.03 -17.52
C ALA A 187 9.73 -8.10 -18.65
N GLU A 188 9.72 -6.81 -18.40
CA GLU A 188 10.18 -5.78 -19.33
C GLU A 188 10.86 -4.64 -18.56
N LYS A 189 12.03 -4.19 -19.06
CA LYS A 189 12.79 -3.05 -18.52
C LYS A 189 13.02 -3.09 -16.99
N GLY A 190 13.30 -4.28 -16.45
CA GLY A 190 13.54 -4.46 -15.01
C GLY A 190 12.29 -4.55 -14.14
N ILE A 191 11.11 -4.52 -14.74
CA ILE A 191 9.82 -4.66 -14.06
C ILE A 191 9.22 -6.01 -14.42
N THR A 192 8.75 -6.75 -13.42
CA THR A 192 7.98 -7.98 -13.60
C THR A 192 6.50 -7.67 -13.43
N TYR A 193 5.72 -7.97 -14.45
CA TYR A 193 4.26 -7.83 -14.47
C TYR A 193 3.65 -9.16 -14.08
N ILE A 194 2.78 -9.15 -13.08
CA ILE A 194 2.15 -10.36 -12.55
C ILE A 194 0.69 -10.13 -12.20
N PRO A 195 -0.17 -11.15 -12.30
CA PRO A 195 -1.53 -11.10 -11.80
C PRO A 195 -1.56 -10.73 -10.31
N ILE A 196 -2.56 -9.95 -9.88
CA ILE A 196 -2.65 -9.46 -8.49
C ILE A 196 -2.64 -10.59 -7.45
N TYR A 197 -3.25 -11.73 -7.77
CA TYR A 197 -3.30 -12.87 -6.85
C TYR A 197 -1.92 -13.50 -6.57
N TYR A 198 -0.88 -13.18 -7.36
CA TYR A 198 0.49 -13.62 -7.06
C TYR A 198 1.05 -13.01 -5.77
N VAL A 199 0.45 -11.95 -5.24
CA VAL A 199 0.84 -11.39 -3.94
C VAL A 199 0.77 -12.43 -2.82
N MET A 200 -0.12 -13.42 -2.92
CA MET A 200 -0.22 -14.55 -1.98
C MET A 200 1.05 -15.42 -1.90
N PHE A 201 1.94 -15.32 -2.89
CA PHE A 201 3.20 -16.07 -2.92
C PHE A 201 4.41 -15.22 -2.47
N PHE A 202 4.19 -13.98 -2.05
CA PHE A 202 5.24 -13.13 -1.49
C PHE A 202 5.53 -13.57 -0.05
N ASN A 203 6.47 -14.48 0.12
CA ASN A 203 6.81 -15.03 1.43
C ASN A 203 8.05 -14.36 2.01
N ASN A 204 7.96 -13.89 3.24
CA ASN A 204 9.11 -13.43 4.02
C ASN A 204 9.75 -14.65 4.74
N ILE A 205 10.32 -15.56 3.96
CA ILE A 205 10.85 -16.84 4.45
C ILE A 205 12.03 -16.65 5.42
N SER A 206 12.73 -15.53 5.34
CA SER A 206 13.92 -15.24 6.15
C SER A 206 13.65 -15.27 7.67
N ASN A 207 12.42 -14.98 8.10
CA ASN A 207 12.06 -14.98 9.52
C ASN A 207 11.72 -16.38 10.09
N VAL A 208 11.40 -17.34 9.25
CA VAL A 208 10.97 -18.69 9.70
C VAL A 208 12.19 -19.59 9.95
N VAL A 209 13.22 -19.46 9.14
CA VAL A 209 14.43 -20.32 9.23
C VAL A 209 15.31 -19.95 10.44
N ALA A 210 15.27 -18.70 10.90
CA ALA A 210 16.03 -18.26 12.06
C ALA A 210 15.47 -18.81 13.40
N GLN A 211 14.19 -19.18 13.45
CA GLN A 211 13.53 -19.71 14.67
C GLN A 211 13.72 -21.21 14.87
N PHE A 212 14.27 -21.95 13.91
CA PHE A 212 14.44 -23.40 13.96
C PHE A 212 15.92 -23.86 13.95
N LYS A 213 16.86 -22.96 14.23
CA LYS A 213 18.30 -23.26 14.28
C LYS A 213 18.89 -23.32 15.69
N ASP A 214 18.08 -23.54 16.71
CA ASP A 214 18.52 -23.86 18.06
C ASP A 214 18.29 -25.35 18.40
#